data_aae4a116a224662a12fcd43fa8e6eb4c
#
_entry.id   aae4a116a224662a12fcd43fa8e6eb4c
#
_cell.length_a   1.000
_cell.length_b   1.000
_cell.length_c   1.000
_cell.angle_alpha   90.00
_cell.angle_beta   90.00
_cell.angle_gamma   90.00
#
_symmetry.space_group_name_H-M   'P 1'
#
loop_
_entity.id
_entity.type
_entity.pdbx_description
1 polymer ?
#
loop_
_entity_poly.entity_id
_entity_poly.type
_entity_poly.pdbx_seq_one_letter_code
_entity_poly.pdbx_strand_id
1 'polypeptide(L)'
;MTTAAAQAPAPGKLEFKDDYTPDEAERVIRNSKGLPVGVRPKMVWTWKKALLWAAIAIVCACGWAILAVSRGEQISAIWFLVVALSSYAIAYRFYAYYIQIKIMRTDDANATPAERVHDGANFERTDRRVLFGQHFAGISGAGPLVGPILAAQMGYLPSTLWIILGVIFAGAVQDMLVLWISAKRRGRSLGQMATDEMGKFGGMILSIFLVVMTAIAMAFLALVAIKAMAASPWAVFSIGMTIPIALIMGCYQRFLRPGRVIETTLLGFVLLVLDIVAGGWIASIPAVAAVFTLDAKQLVIALVIYSFAAAALPHWLLVTPRDYLSTLMKIGTLVLLVIGIIIA
;
A
#
# COMPACT_ATOMS: atom_id res chain seq x y z
N MET A 1 39.21 2.42 7.19
CA MET A 1 38.46 3.71 7.24
C MET A 1 37.04 3.37 7.63
N THR A 2 36.76 3.47 8.91
CA THR A 2 35.50 3.19 9.59
C THR A 2 34.55 4.34 9.29
N THR A 3 33.56 4.12 8.41
CA THR A 3 32.44 5.04 8.22
C THR A 3 31.54 4.95 9.45
N ALA A 4 31.57 6.04 10.23
CA ALA A 4 30.69 6.24 11.37
C ALA A 4 29.23 6.02 10.95
N ALA A 5 28.60 5.00 11.51
CA ALA A 5 27.15 4.90 11.56
C ALA A 5 26.66 6.17 12.27
N ALA A 6 25.83 6.96 11.60
CA ALA A 6 25.18 8.10 12.20
C ALA A 6 24.36 7.58 13.39
N GLN A 7 24.92 7.73 14.58
CA GLN A 7 24.21 7.49 15.83
C GLN A 7 23.00 8.42 15.84
N ALA A 8 21.83 7.83 16.03
CA ALA A 8 20.64 8.60 16.37
C ALA A 8 20.97 9.48 17.60
N PRO A 9 20.59 10.76 17.60
CA PRO A 9 20.89 11.65 18.73
C PRO A 9 20.33 11.02 20.00
N ALA A 10 21.18 11.00 21.03
CA ALA A 10 20.80 10.50 22.34
C ALA A 10 19.53 11.21 22.84
N PRO A 11 18.58 10.50 23.49
CA PRO A 11 17.38 11.11 24.01
C PRO A 11 17.76 12.03 25.19
N GLY A 12 17.97 13.33 24.92
CA GLY A 12 18.28 14.23 26.00
C GLY A 12 18.72 15.65 25.68
N LYS A 13 18.97 15.99 24.44
CA LYS A 13 19.27 17.37 24.08
C LYS A 13 18.55 17.76 22.80
N LEU A 14 17.24 17.97 22.91
CA LEU A 14 16.57 18.88 21.99
C LEU A 14 17.00 20.29 22.44
N GLU A 15 17.84 20.94 21.65
CA GLU A 15 18.06 22.39 21.80
C GLU A 15 16.74 23.07 21.46
N PHE A 16 16.03 23.55 22.49
CA PHE A 16 14.81 24.31 22.33
C PHE A 16 15.20 25.71 21.86
N LYS A 17 14.69 26.08 20.71
CA LYS A 17 14.71 27.47 20.26
C LYS A 17 13.65 28.22 21.08
N ASP A 18 14.08 29.11 21.96
CA ASP A 18 13.15 29.92 22.78
C ASP A 18 12.56 31.12 22.01
N ASP A 19 13.11 31.45 20.82
CA ASP A 19 12.69 32.58 19.97
C ASP A 19 11.81 32.10 18.80
N TYR A 20 10.58 31.78 19.10
CA TYR A 20 9.58 31.56 18.04
C TYR A 20 8.97 32.89 17.62
N THR A 21 8.90 33.14 16.30
CA THR A 21 8.07 34.25 15.78
C THR A 21 6.59 34.02 16.14
N PRO A 22 5.76 35.04 16.26
CA PRO A 22 4.34 34.88 16.60
C PRO A 22 3.61 33.88 15.71
N ASP A 23 3.96 33.84 14.42
CA ASP A 23 3.40 32.93 13.43
C ASP A 23 3.92 31.47 13.61
N GLU A 24 5.13 31.29 14.12
CA GLU A 24 5.69 29.98 14.48
C GLU A 24 5.09 29.49 15.80
N ALA A 25 4.86 30.38 16.76
CA ALA A 25 4.31 30.03 18.08
C ALA A 25 2.92 29.37 17.96
N GLU A 26 2.10 29.80 17.01
CA GLU A 26 0.80 29.15 16.72
C GLU A 26 0.95 27.73 16.14
N ARG A 27 2.10 27.44 15.52
CA ARG A 27 2.36 26.19 14.82
C ARG A 27 3.29 25.25 15.58
N VAL A 28 3.73 25.64 16.79
CA VAL A 28 4.60 24.81 17.63
C VAL A 28 3.88 23.53 18.03
N ILE A 29 4.55 22.40 17.77
CA ILE A 29 4.12 21.07 18.22
C ILE A 29 4.70 20.87 19.62
N ARG A 30 3.84 20.53 20.57
CA ARG A 30 4.25 20.26 21.94
C ARG A 30 4.04 18.79 22.29
N ASN A 31 4.99 18.21 23.02
CA ASN A 31 4.85 16.85 23.54
C ASN A 31 3.84 16.78 24.70
N SER A 32 3.62 15.56 25.25
CA SER A 32 2.74 15.34 26.40
C SER A 32 3.15 16.07 27.69
N LYS A 33 4.41 16.54 27.75
CA LYS A 33 4.95 17.35 28.87
C LYS A 33 4.89 18.85 28.59
N GLY A 34 4.25 19.28 27.51
CA GLY A 34 4.13 20.68 27.12
C GLY A 34 5.38 21.29 26.48
N LEU A 35 6.45 20.51 26.29
CA LEU A 35 7.70 20.98 25.68
C LEU A 35 7.59 21.05 24.16
N PRO A 36 8.12 22.11 23.51
CA PRO A 36 8.11 22.24 22.07
C PRO A 36 9.04 21.18 21.44
N VAL A 37 8.57 20.47 20.43
CA VAL A 37 9.30 19.40 19.73
C VAL A 37 9.46 19.68 18.23
N GLY A 38 8.80 20.71 17.71
CA GLY A 38 8.91 21.11 16.32
C GLY A 38 7.94 22.23 15.96
N VAL A 39 8.02 22.70 14.72
CA VAL A 39 7.10 23.70 14.15
C VAL A 39 6.46 23.13 12.91
N ARG A 40 5.14 23.16 12.81
CA ARG A 40 4.43 22.73 11.59
C ARG A 40 4.81 23.62 10.43
N PRO A 41 5.12 23.06 9.24
CA PRO A 41 5.41 23.86 8.07
C PRO A 41 4.21 24.75 7.70
N LYS A 42 4.46 26.01 7.42
CA LYS A 42 3.42 26.93 6.92
C LYS A 42 3.06 26.57 5.49
N MET A 43 1.78 26.36 5.25
CA MET A 43 1.29 26.19 3.89
C MET A 43 1.31 27.56 3.18
N VAL A 44 2.40 27.87 2.50
CA VAL A 44 2.48 29.10 1.70
C VAL A 44 1.65 28.91 0.43
N TRP A 45 0.53 29.62 0.39
CA TRP A 45 -0.37 29.64 -0.75
C TRP A 45 0.07 30.76 -1.72
N THR A 46 0.67 30.38 -2.84
CA THR A 46 1.06 31.32 -3.89
C THR A 46 0.01 31.37 -4.99
N TRP A 47 -0.11 32.52 -5.68
CA TRP A 47 -1.06 32.65 -6.78
C TRP A 47 -0.88 31.59 -7.89
N LYS A 48 0.37 31.18 -8.16
CA LYS A 48 0.69 30.08 -9.10
C LYS A 48 0.10 28.73 -8.64
N LYS A 49 0.20 28.43 -7.33
CA LYS A 49 -0.42 27.24 -6.75
C LYS A 49 -1.95 27.31 -6.81
N ALA A 50 -2.53 28.49 -6.55
CA ALA A 50 -3.98 28.69 -6.66
C ALA A 50 -4.47 28.43 -8.08
N LEU A 51 -3.77 28.96 -9.08
CA LEU A 51 -4.09 28.78 -10.48
C LEU A 51 -3.96 27.32 -10.94
N LEU A 52 -2.90 26.63 -10.50
CA LEU A 52 -2.72 25.21 -10.77
C LEU A 52 -3.90 24.38 -10.22
N TRP A 53 -4.29 24.60 -8.96
CA TRP A 53 -5.38 23.85 -8.35
C TRP A 53 -6.75 24.21 -8.93
N ALA A 54 -6.96 25.47 -9.35
CA ALA A 54 -8.13 25.87 -10.09
C ALA A 54 -8.22 25.15 -11.44
N ALA A 55 -7.12 25.06 -12.18
CA ALA A 55 -7.06 24.30 -13.43
C ALA A 55 -7.38 22.81 -13.22
N ILE A 56 -6.79 22.17 -12.19
CA ILE A 56 -7.10 20.77 -11.85
C ILE A 56 -8.59 20.61 -11.49
N ALA A 57 -9.17 21.53 -10.73
CA ALA A 57 -10.59 21.52 -10.38
C ALA A 57 -11.50 21.65 -11.61
N ILE A 58 -11.16 22.52 -12.56
CA ILE A 58 -11.89 22.67 -13.83
C ILE A 58 -11.80 21.37 -14.65
N VAL A 59 -10.61 20.80 -14.80
CA VAL A 59 -10.41 19.52 -15.51
C VAL A 59 -11.22 18.40 -14.85
N CYS A 60 -11.24 18.36 -13.53
CA CYS A 60 -12.05 17.39 -12.76
C CYS A 60 -13.55 17.57 -13.04
N ALA A 61 -14.05 18.81 -12.97
CA ALA A 61 -15.46 19.13 -13.21
C ALA A 61 -15.87 18.82 -14.65
N CYS A 62 -15.06 19.18 -15.64
CA CYS A 62 -15.29 18.84 -17.05
C CYS A 62 -15.33 17.32 -17.26
N GLY A 63 -14.37 16.59 -16.69
CA GLY A 63 -14.32 15.12 -16.76
C GLY A 63 -15.59 14.47 -16.20
N TRP A 64 -16.03 14.89 -15.00
CA TRP A 64 -17.29 14.42 -14.41
C TRP A 64 -18.52 14.77 -15.24
N ALA A 65 -18.57 16.00 -15.81
CA ALA A 65 -19.68 16.42 -16.68
C ALA A 65 -19.75 15.54 -17.94
N ILE A 66 -18.61 15.24 -18.57
CA ILE A 66 -18.56 14.36 -19.74
C ILE A 66 -19.04 12.96 -19.39
N LEU A 67 -18.56 12.36 -18.29
CA LEU A 67 -19.03 11.06 -17.84
C LEU A 67 -20.53 11.03 -17.51
N ALA A 68 -21.06 12.13 -16.96
CA ALA A 68 -22.48 12.22 -16.59
C ALA A 68 -23.40 12.39 -17.81
N VAL A 69 -22.97 13.13 -18.83
CA VAL A 69 -23.76 13.45 -20.02
C VAL A 69 -23.72 12.33 -21.07
N SER A 70 -22.62 11.58 -21.14
CA SER A 70 -22.43 10.48 -22.12
C SER A 70 -23.35 9.31 -21.78
N ARG A 71 -24.58 9.35 -22.26
CA ARG A 71 -25.56 8.28 -22.08
C ARG A 71 -25.62 7.39 -23.32
N GLY A 72 -25.11 6.15 -23.18
CA GLY A 72 -25.25 5.14 -24.24
C GLY A 72 -24.21 5.22 -25.37
N GLU A 73 -23.29 6.15 -25.32
CA GLU A 73 -22.13 6.25 -26.24
C GLU A 73 -20.94 5.46 -25.69
N GLN A 74 -20.03 5.07 -26.59
CA GLN A 74 -18.75 4.48 -26.19
C GLN A 74 -17.87 5.57 -25.54
N ILE A 75 -17.70 5.46 -24.22
CA ILE A 75 -16.90 6.42 -23.47
C ILE A 75 -15.44 5.99 -23.50
N SER A 76 -14.56 6.89 -23.93
CA SER A 76 -13.13 6.63 -23.89
C SER A 76 -12.63 6.44 -22.47
N ALA A 77 -11.78 5.45 -22.23
CA ALA A 77 -11.16 5.15 -20.95
C ALA A 77 -10.35 6.34 -20.37
N ILE A 78 -9.92 7.27 -21.24
CA ILE A 78 -9.17 8.46 -20.83
C ILE A 78 -9.97 9.35 -19.87
N TRP A 79 -11.29 9.44 -20.01
CA TRP A 79 -12.13 10.24 -19.12
C TRP A 79 -12.21 9.67 -17.71
N PHE A 80 -12.27 8.35 -17.57
CA PHE A 80 -12.19 7.69 -16.26
C PHE A 80 -10.85 7.96 -15.59
N LEU A 81 -9.76 7.90 -16.37
CA LEU A 81 -8.42 8.21 -15.89
C LEU A 81 -8.30 9.67 -15.42
N VAL A 82 -8.76 10.62 -16.23
CA VAL A 82 -8.72 12.06 -15.91
C VAL A 82 -9.52 12.34 -14.63
N VAL A 83 -10.73 11.81 -14.53
CA VAL A 83 -11.59 12.00 -13.35
C VAL A 83 -10.95 11.40 -12.11
N ALA A 84 -10.44 10.17 -12.18
CA ALA A 84 -9.81 9.51 -11.04
C ALA A 84 -8.57 10.28 -10.57
N LEU A 85 -7.63 10.58 -11.47
CA LEU A 85 -6.39 11.27 -11.10
C LEU A 85 -6.64 12.66 -10.54
N SER A 86 -7.52 13.45 -11.16
CA SER A 86 -7.83 14.79 -10.69
C SER A 86 -8.58 14.80 -9.35
N SER A 87 -9.56 13.90 -9.18
CA SER A 87 -10.31 13.76 -7.93
C SER A 87 -9.39 13.32 -6.79
N TYR A 88 -8.52 12.34 -7.02
CA TYR A 88 -7.56 11.88 -6.00
C TYR A 88 -6.50 12.94 -5.68
N ALA A 89 -6.02 13.69 -6.67
CA ALA A 89 -5.08 14.78 -6.43
C ALA A 89 -5.69 15.87 -5.53
N ILE A 90 -6.94 16.25 -5.80
CA ILE A 90 -7.67 17.22 -4.99
C ILE A 90 -7.90 16.67 -3.57
N ALA A 91 -8.39 15.44 -3.46
CA ALA A 91 -8.66 14.81 -2.18
C ALA A 91 -7.38 14.66 -1.33
N TYR A 92 -6.29 14.21 -1.94
CA TYR A 92 -5.00 14.09 -1.25
C TYR A 92 -4.49 15.46 -0.76
N ARG A 93 -4.58 16.49 -1.62
CA ARG A 93 -4.04 17.81 -1.29
C ARG A 93 -4.83 18.54 -0.23
N PHE A 94 -6.15 18.43 -0.24
CA PHE A 94 -7.03 19.23 0.64
C PHE A 94 -7.62 18.38 1.76
N TYR A 95 -8.31 17.31 1.42
CA TYR A 95 -9.06 16.51 2.38
C TYR A 95 -8.14 15.68 3.29
N ALA A 96 -7.20 14.94 2.72
CA ALA A 96 -6.24 14.16 3.52
C ALA A 96 -5.38 15.08 4.40
N TYR A 97 -4.96 16.23 3.87
CA TYR A 97 -4.21 17.22 4.63
C TYR A 97 -5.02 17.82 5.79
N TYR A 98 -6.31 18.09 5.56
CA TYR A 98 -7.22 18.53 6.63
C TYR A 98 -7.32 17.49 7.75
N ILE A 99 -7.54 16.22 7.40
CA ILE A 99 -7.61 15.13 8.37
C ILE A 99 -6.30 15.00 9.14
N GLN A 100 -5.17 15.02 8.44
CA GLN A 100 -3.85 14.90 9.07
C GLN A 100 -3.60 16.00 10.12
N ILE A 101 -3.91 17.25 9.79
CA ILE A 101 -3.59 18.38 10.66
C ILE A 101 -4.66 18.62 11.73
N LYS A 102 -5.94 18.57 11.36
CA LYS A 102 -7.01 18.96 12.27
C LYS A 102 -7.50 17.80 13.14
N ILE A 103 -7.61 16.61 12.57
CA ILE A 103 -8.16 15.44 13.27
C ILE A 103 -7.04 14.63 13.92
N MET A 104 -6.08 14.17 13.13
CA MET A 104 -5.02 13.30 13.63
C MET A 104 -3.97 14.05 14.45
N ARG A 105 -3.70 15.30 14.08
CA ARG A 105 -2.64 16.11 14.69
C ARG A 105 -1.33 15.34 14.76
N THR A 106 -0.91 14.83 13.60
CA THR A 106 0.32 14.03 13.48
C THR A 106 1.53 14.85 13.94
N ASP A 107 2.42 14.18 14.67
CA ASP A 107 3.63 14.76 15.22
C ASP A 107 4.82 13.89 14.85
N ASP A 108 5.71 14.43 14.01
CA ASP A 108 6.89 13.72 13.51
C ASP A 108 7.97 13.51 14.57
N ALA A 109 7.85 14.17 15.73
CA ALA A 109 8.75 13.98 16.88
C ALA A 109 8.44 12.72 17.70
N ASN A 110 7.27 12.09 17.48
CA ASN A 110 6.92 10.85 18.16
C ASN A 110 7.64 9.65 17.54
N ALA A 111 8.44 8.96 18.35
CA ALA A 111 9.07 7.71 17.93
C ALA A 111 8.04 6.65 17.57
N THR A 112 8.30 5.96 16.45
CA THR A 112 7.41 4.90 15.94
C THR A 112 7.48 3.64 16.81
N PRO A 113 6.47 2.74 16.73
CA PRO A 113 6.52 1.46 17.42
C PRO A 113 7.79 0.63 17.10
N ALA A 114 8.25 0.68 15.84
CA ALA A 114 9.47 0.00 15.43
C ALA A 114 10.75 0.52 16.13
N GLU A 115 10.71 1.75 16.65
CA GLU A 115 11.81 2.31 17.45
C GLU A 115 11.67 2.04 18.94
N ARG A 116 10.40 2.02 19.44
CA ARG A 116 10.12 1.85 20.88
C ARG A 116 10.12 0.41 21.35
N VAL A 117 9.70 -0.51 20.47
CA VAL A 117 9.42 -1.93 20.80
C VAL A 117 10.18 -2.87 19.86
N HIS A 118 11.34 -2.44 19.35
CA HIS A 118 12.13 -3.21 18.40
C HIS A 118 12.45 -4.62 18.95
N ASP A 119 11.87 -5.65 18.33
CA ASP A 119 12.04 -7.05 18.70
C ASP A 119 12.79 -7.89 17.64
N GLY A 120 13.11 -7.26 16.49
CA GLY A 120 13.80 -7.91 15.37
C GLY A 120 12.96 -8.94 14.60
N ALA A 121 11.68 -9.07 14.94
CA ALA A 121 10.76 -10.02 14.31
C ALA A 121 9.51 -9.31 13.76
N ASN A 122 8.70 -8.70 14.64
CA ASN A 122 7.45 -8.04 14.28
C ASN A 122 7.60 -6.51 14.17
N PHE A 123 8.46 -5.94 15.01
CA PHE A 123 8.74 -4.50 15.05
C PHE A 123 10.16 -4.23 14.58
N GLU A 124 10.33 -4.13 13.27
CA GLU A 124 11.62 -3.89 12.64
C GLU A 124 11.63 -2.55 11.90
N ARG A 125 12.74 -1.81 12.03
CA ARG A 125 12.93 -0.56 11.29
C ARG A 125 13.04 -0.86 9.80
N THR A 126 12.09 -0.36 9.03
CA THR A 126 12.00 -0.62 7.59
C THR A 126 12.11 0.71 6.82
N ASP A 127 12.81 0.69 5.68
CA ASP A 127 12.85 1.84 4.77
C ASP A 127 11.42 2.19 4.31
N ARG A 128 11.11 3.49 4.30
CA ARG A 128 9.77 4.01 3.94
C ARG A 128 9.28 3.56 2.56
N ARG A 129 10.18 3.29 1.61
CA ARG A 129 9.83 2.83 0.27
C ARG A 129 9.37 1.37 0.29
N VAL A 130 10.06 0.54 1.06
CA VAL A 130 9.69 -0.86 1.28
C VAL A 130 8.39 -0.95 2.06
N LEU A 131 8.23 -0.11 3.10
CA LEU A 131 7.00 -0.02 3.89
C LEU A 131 5.80 0.43 3.04
N PHE A 132 5.99 1.43 2.18
CA PHE A 132 4.98 1.82 1.18
C PHE A 132 4.62 0.64 0.28
N GLY A 133 5.62 -0.10 -0.21
CA GLY A 133 5.41 -1.28 -1.04
C GLY A 133 4.59 -2.36 -0.35
N GLN A 134 4.88 -2.68 0.90
CA GLN A 134 4.09 -3.63 1.69
C GLN A 134 2.64 -3.18 1.87
N HIS A 135 2.44 -1.92 2.25
CA HIS A 135 1.10 -1.37 2.43
C HIS A 135 0.30 -1.37 1.13
N PHE A 136 0.91 -0.94 0.03
CA PHE A 136 0.30 -0.97 -1.29
C PHE A 136 -0.02 -2.39 -1.75
N ALA A 137 0.86 -3.36 -1.51
CA ALA A 137 0.62 -4.77 -1.85
C ALA A 137 -0.60 -5.34 -1.09
N GLY A 138 -0.75 -4.99 0.18
CA GLY A 138 -1.87 -5.40 1.02
C GLY A 138 -3.20 -4.83 0.54
N ILE A 139 -3.25 -3.54 0.23
CA ILE A 139 -4.47 -2.87 -0.25
C ILE A 139 -4.82 -3.34 -1.67
N SER A 140 -3.84 -3.42 -2.57
CA SER A 140 -4.05 -3.79 -3.97
C SER A 140 -4.04 -5.31 -4.22
N GLY A 141 -4.73 -6.07 -3.38
CA GLY A 141 -4.94 -7.51 -3.55
C GLY A 141 -5.92 -7.85 -4.68
N ALA A 142 -6.49 -9.05 -4.67
CA ALA A 142 -7.46 -9.48 -5.69
C ALA A 142 -8.80 -8.73 -5.61
N GLY A 143 -9.15 -8.16 -4.45
CA GLY A 143 -10.37 -7.38 -4.26
C GLY A 143 -10.50 -6.20 -5.24
N PRO A 144 -9.51 -5.30 -5.33
CA PRO A 144 -9.51 -4.20 -6.28
C PRO A 144 -9.50 -4.60 -7.76
N LEU A 145 -9.14 -5.84 -8.09
CA LEU A 145 -9.24 -6.35 -9.46
C LEU A 145 -10.65 -6.86 -9.79
N VAL A 146 -11.23 -7.65 -8.89
CA VAL A 146 -12.54 -8.28 -9.10
C VAL A 146 -13.69 -7.32 -8.82
N GLY A 147 -13.55 -6.46 -7.82
CA GLY A 147 -14.57 -5.50 -7.40
C GLY A 147 -15.05 -4.58 -8.53
N PRO A 148 -14.17 -3.88 -9.24
CA PRO A 148 -14.55 -3.05 -10.38
C PRO A 148 -15.20 -3.82 -11.54
N ILE A 149 -14.79 -5.07 -11.80
CA ILE A 149 -15.39 -5.92 -12.82
C ILE A 149 -16.85 -6.24 -12.45
N LEU A 150 -17.11 -6.60 -11.20
CA LEU A 150 -18.46 -6.82 -10.71
C LEU A 150 -19.29 -5.53 -10.68
N ALA A 151 -18.68 -4.44 -10.26
CA ALA A 151 -19.33 -3.14 -10.23
C ALA A 151 -19.72 -2.65 -11.64
N ALA A 152 -18.91 -2.94 -12.65
CA ALA A 152 -19.20 -2.59 -14.05
C ALA A 152 -20.51 -3.20 -14.56
N GLN A 153 -20.97 -4.33 -13.98
CA GLN A 153 -22.27 -4.93 -14.29
C GLN A 153 -23.45 -4.05 -13.89
N MET A 154 -23.25 -3.12 -12.94
CA MET A 154 -24.28 -2.14 -12.51
C MET A 154 -24.28 -0.86 -13.35
N GLY A 155 -23.44 -0.80 -14.37
CA GLY A 155 -23.22 0.38 -15.20
C GLY A 155 -21.97 1.17 -14.78
N TYR A 156 -21.43 1.93 -15.73
CA TYR A 156 -20.14 2.62 -15.52
C TYR A 156 -20.21 3.80 -14.54
N LEU A 157 -21.28 4.63 -14.61
CA LEU A 157 -21.37 5.85 -13.82
C LEU A 157 -21.57 5.58 -12.31
N PRO A 158 -22.55 4.74 -11.88
CA PRO A 158 -22.69 4.39 -10.47
C PRO A 158 -21.42 3.74 -9.90
N SER A 159 -20.79 2.86 -10.66
CA SER A 159 -19.55 2.18 -10.25
C SER A 159 -18.40 3.15 -10.10
N THR A 160 -18.21 4.06 -11.05
CA THR A 160 -17.14 5.07 -10.99
C THR A 160 -17.32 6.02 -9.81
N LEU A 161 -18.55 6.50 -9.59
CA LEU A 161 -18.90 7.33 -8.43
C LEU A 161 -18.56 6.60 -7.13
N TRP A 162 -19.03 5.35 -6.98
CA TRP A 162 -18.83 4.57 -5.77
C TRP A 162 -17.35 4.31 -5.51
N ILE A 163 -16.58 3.92 -6.54
CA ILE A 163 -15.15 3.64 -6.38
C ILE A 163 -14.39 4.91 -6.00
N ILE A 164 -14.56 6.01 -6.74
CA ILE A 164 -13.79 7.23 -6.50
C ILE A 164 -14.16 7.88 -5.15
N LEU A 165 -15.45 8.07 -4.89
CA LEU A 165 -15.89 8.70 -3.65
C LEU A 165 -15.71 7.77 -2.45
N GLY A 166 -15.94 6.46 -2.61
CA GLY A 166 -15.71 5.46 -1.57
C GLY A 166 -14.25 5.41 -1.12
N VAL A 167 -13.31 5.46 -2.06
CA VAL A 167 -11.88 5.53 -1.72
C VAL A 167 -11.55 6.83 -1.00
N ILE A 168 -12.05 7.98 -1.48
CA ILE A 168 -11.75 9.29 -0.88
C ILE A 168 -12.30 9.41 0.54
N PHE A 169 -13.58 9.11 0.74
CA PHE A 169 -14.27 9.41 2.00
C PHE A 169 -14.24 8.27 3.02
N ALA A 170 -14.09 7.04 2.56
CA ALA A 170 -14.11 5.86 3.43
C ALA A 170 -12.78 5.11 3.45
N GLY A 171 -12.35 4.49 2.35
CA GLY A 171 -11.22 3.57 2.32
C GLY A 171 -9.92 4.20 2.78
N ALA A 172 -9.46 5.25 2.11
CA ALA A 172 -8.20 5.90 2.44
C ALA A 172 -8.19 6.54 3.84
N VAL A 173 -9.33 7.09 4.27
CA VAL A 173 -9.47 7.69 5.61
C VAL A 173 -9.43 6.62 6.68
N GLN A 174 -10.14 5.51 6.48
CA GLN A 174 -10.11 4.37 7.41
C GLN A 174 -8.69 3.83 7.57
N ASP A 175 -7.99 3.55 6.48
CA ASP A 175 -6.63 3.02 6.52
C ASP A 175 -5.68 3.96 7.24
N MET A 176 -5.72 5.25 6.91
CA MET A 176 -4.88 6.27 7.54
C MET A 176 -5.15 6.40 9.03
N LEU A 177 -6.43 6.42 9.46
CA LEU A 177 -6.81 6.56 10.86
C LEU A 177 -6.44 5.31 11.67
N VAL A 178 -6.70 4.10 11.16
CA VAL A 178 -6.38 2.84 11.85
C VAL A 178 -4.88 2.70 12.03
N LEU A 179 -4.08 2.97 11.01
CA LEU A 179 -2.61 2.95 11.10
C LEU A 179 -2.09 3.97 12.12
N TRP A 180 -2.61 5.18 12.09
CA TRP A 180 -2.21 6.22 13.03
C TRP A 180 -2.56 5.89 14.49
N ILE A 181 -3.79 5.39 14.74
CA ILE A 181 -4.21 4.97 16.07
C ILE A 181 -3.35 3.79 16.56
N SER A 182 -3.10 2.80 15.69
CA SER A 182 -2.23 1.67 15.99
C SER A 182 -0.81 2.13 16.34
N ALA A 183 -0.23 3.03 15.54
CA ALA A 183 1.09 3.60 15.80
C ALA A 183 1.17 4.35 17.14
N LYS A 184 0.14 5.13 17.49
CA LYS A 184 0.04 5.78 18.82
C LYS A 184 -0.05 4.80 19.96
N ARG A 185 -0.67 3.63 19.75
CA ARG A 185 -0.89 2.58 20.74
C ARG A 185 0.15 1.47 20.70
N ARG A 186 1.39 1.78 20.32
CA ARG A 186 2.52 0.86 20.27
C ARG A 186 2.35 -0.31 19.27
N GLY A 187 1.67 -0.07 18.14
CA GLY A 187 1.45 -1.08 17.11
C GLY A 187 0.43 -2.16 17.48
N ARG A 188 -0.58 -1.83 18.29
CA ARG A 188 -1.64 -2.78 18.66
C ARG A 188 -2.55 -3.10 17.48
N SER A 189 -3.01 -4.33 17.43
CA SER A 189 -4.01 -4.78 16.47
C SER A 189 -5.38 -4.15 16.74
N LEU A 190 -6.26 -4.15 15.74
CA LEU A 190 -7.61 -3.60 15.86
C LEU A 190 -8.41 -4.27 16.99
N GLY A 191 -8.29 -5.60 17.16
CA GLY A 191 -8.94 -6.34 18.24
C GLY A 191 -8.44 -5.94 19.63
N GLN A 192 -7.12 -5.72 19.77
CA GLN A 192 -6.54 -5.21 21.02
C GLN A 192 -7.00 -3.79 21.33
N MET A 193 -7.05 -2.91 20.32
CA MET A 193 -7.54 -1.54 20.48
C MET A 193 -9.01 -1.51 20.88
N ALA A 194 -9.82 -2.40 20.32
CA ALA A 194 -11.22 -2.52 20.72
C ALA A 194 -11.38 -3.02 22.16
N THR A 195 -10.52 -3.92 22.60
CA THR A 195 -10.52 -4.37 24.01
C THR A 195 -10.24 -3.21 24.97
N ASP A 196 -9.35 -2.31 24.60
CA ASP A 196 -9.02 -1.13 25.40
C ASP A 196 -10.19 -0.13 25.49
N GLU A 197 -10.97 0.04 24.40
CA GLU A 197 -12.06 1.03 24.32
C GLU A 197 -13.42 0.47 24.77
N MET A 198 -13.74 -0.77 24.39
CA MET A 198 -15.05 -1.40 24.58
C MET A 198 -15.07 -2.42 25.72
N GLY A 199 -13.92 -2.61 26.37
CA GLY A 199 -13.75 -3.63 27.41
C GLY A 199 -13.57 -5.05 26.84
N LYS A 200 -13.31 -6.01 27.76
CA LYS A 200 -12.96 -7.39 27.40
C LYS A 200 -14.02 -8.09 26.53
N PHE A 201 -15.30 -7.88 26.85
CA PHE A 201 -16.39 -8.53 26.12
C PHE A 201 -16.54 -7.99 24.69
N GLY A 202 -16.56 -6.67 24.52
CA GLY A 202 -16.60 -6.04 23.19
C GLY A 202 -15.37 -6.37 22.34
N GLY A 203 -14.17 -6.35 22.94
CA GLY A 203 -12.94 -6.73 22.28
C GLY A 203 -12.91 -8.20 21.83
N MET A 204 -13.45 -9.12 22.63
CA MET A 204 -13.56 -10.53 22.30
C MET A 204 -14.50 -10.74 21.09
N ILE A 205 -15.68 -10.14 21.10
CA ILE A 205 -16.64 -10.22 19.98
C ILE A 205 -16.01 -9.69 18.69
N LEU A 206 -15.40 -8.51 18.75
CA LEU A 206 -14.74 -7.94 17.55
C LEU A 206 -13.57 -8.81 17.08
N SER A 207 -12.77 -9.37 17.98
CA SER A 207 -11.67 -10.26 17.60
C SER A 207 -12.16 -11.53 16.89
N ILE A 208 -13.21 -12.15 17.38
CA ILE A 208 -13.85 -13.32 16.72
C ILE A 208 -14.38 -12.91 15.35
N PHE A 209 -15.08 -11.79 15.27
CA PHE A 209 -15.60 -11.27 14.00
C PHE A 209 -14.49 -11.01 12.98
N LEU A 210 -13.37 -10.39 13.40
CA LEU A 210 -12.23 -10.14 12.54
C LEU A 210 -11.57 -11.43 12.03
N VAL A 211 -11.44 -12.45 12.90
CA VAL A 211 -10.88 -13.75 12.49
C VAL A 211 -11.78 -14.43 11.45
N VAL A 212 -13.08 -14.47 11.69
CA VAL A 212 -14.04 -15.08 10.76
C VAL A 212 -14.05 -14.31 9.43
N MET A 213 -14.12 -12.98 9.48
CA MET A 213 -14.13 -12.13 8.30
C MET A 213 -12.85 -12.28 7.47
N THR A 214 -11.69 -12.32 8.15
CA THR A 214 -10.40 -12.52 7.49
C THR A 214 -10.32 -13.90 6.83
N ALA A 215 -10.79 -14.96 7.50
CA ALA A 215 -10.81 -16.31 6.95
C ALA A 215 -11.70 -16.40 5.68
N ILE A 216 -12.87 -15.78 5.69
CA ILE A 216 -13.78 -15.72 4.53
C ILE A 216 -13.10 -14.93 3.38
N ALA A 217 -12.51 -13.77 3.69
CA ALA A 217 -11.82 -12.96 2.69
C ALA A 217 -10.65 -13.72 2.07
N MET A 218 -9.83 -14.40 2.87
CA MET A 218 -8.71 -15.22 2.38
C MET A 218 -9.19 -16.38 1.50
N ALA A 219 -10.25 -17.07 1.89
CA ALA A 219 -10.82 -18.15 1.09
C ALA A 219 -11.32 -17.66 -0.28
N PHE A 220 -11.99 -16.49 -0.31
CA PHE A 220 -12.42 -15.86 -1.56
C PHE A 220 -11.24 -15.46 -2.45
N LEU A 221 -10.23 -14.81 -1.89
CA LEU A 221 -9.03 -14.39 -2.63
C LEU A 221 -8.25 -15.60 -3.17
N ALA A 222 -8.14 -16.67 -2.38
CA ALA A 222 -7.52 -17.93 -2.80
C ALA A 222 -8.29 -18.55 -3.97
N LEU A 223 -9.63 -18.55 -3.93
CA LEU A 223 -10.46 -19.05 -5.02
C LEU A 223 -10.22 -18.28 -6.32
N VAL A 224 -10.14 -16.97 -6.26
CA VAL A 224 -9.84 -16.11 -7.43
C VAL A 224 -8.45 -16.43 -8.00
N ALA A 225 -7.44 -16.54 -7.12
CA ALA A 225 -6.07 -16.89 -7.53
C ALA A 225 -6.00 -18.27 -8.18
N ILE A 226 -6.65 -19.29 -7.60
CA ILE A 226 -6.72 -20.65 -8.15
C ILE A 226 -7.36 -20.64 -9.53
N LYS A 227 -8.50 -19.96 -9.71
CA LYS A 227 -9.17 -19.85 -11.01
C LYS A 227 -8.29 -19.18 -12.07
N ALA A 228 -7.48 -18.20 -11.69
CA ALA A 228 -6.56 -17.53 -12.59
C ALA A 228 -5.36 -18.41 -12.99
N MET A 229 -4.89 -19.28 -12.09
CA MET A 229 -3.74 -20.16 -12.30
C MET A 229 -4.09 -21.50 -12.95
N ALA A 230 -5.26 -22.08 -12.68
CA ALA A 230 -5.63 -23.46 -13.03
C ALA A 230 -5.59 -23.75 -14.54
N ALA A 231 -5.64 -22.74 -15.40
CA ALA A 231 -5.59 -22.90 -16.86
C ALA A 231 -4.30 -22.37 -17.50
N SER A 232 -3.32 -21.95 -16.68
CA SER A 232 -2.15 -21.25 -17.22
C SER A 232 -0.84 -21.74 -16.57
N PRO A 233 -0.08 -22.63 -17.25
CA PRO A 233 1.25 -23.03 -16.77
C PRO A 233 2.21 -21.84 -16.66
N TRP A 234 2.04 -20.82 -17.50
CA TRP A 234 2.78 -19.56 -17.38
C TRP A 234 2.54 -18.90 -16.02
N ALA A 235 1.27 -18.73 -15.62
CA ALA A 235 0.93 -18.09 -14.36
C ALA A 235 1.47 -18.90 -13.15
N VAL A 236 1.35 -20.22 -13.17
CA VAL A 236 1.87 -21.09 -12.12
C VAL A 236 3.38 -20.97 -11.99
N PHE A 237 4.11 -20.99 -13.12
CA PHE A 237 5.55 -20.82 -13.12
C PHE A 237 5.96 -19.45 -12.56
N SER A 238 5.43 -18.37 -13.15
CA SER A 238 5.83 -17.01 -12.74
C SER A 238 5.48 -16.71 -11.29
N ILE A 239 4.31 -17.13 -10.80
CA ILE A 239 3.97 -16.95 -9.37
C ILE A 239 4.90 -17.78 -8.48
N GLY A 240 5.22 -19.03 -8.88
CA GLY A 240 6.17 -19.84 -8.16
C GLY A 240 7.57 -19.24 -8.08
N MET A 241 8.05 -18.69 -9.18
CA MET A 241 9.38 -18.06 -9.25
C MET A 241 9.49 -16.73 -8.48
N THR A 242 8.38 -16.08 -8.16
CA THR A 242 8.43 -14.94 -7.24
C THR A 242 8.96 -15.32 -5.84
N ILE A 243 8.85 -16.60 -5.42
CA ILE A 243 9.34 -17.07 -4.12
C ILE A 243 10.87 -17.03 -4.08
N PRO A 244 11.62 -17.73 -4.96
CA PRO A 244 13.08 -17.67 -4.96
C PRO A 244 13.59 -16.26 -5.24
N ILE A 245 12.92 -15.47 -6.09
CA ILE A 245 13.30 -14.07 -6.32
C ILE A 245 13.20 -13.26 -5.02
N ALA A 246 12.10 -13.40 -4.28
CA ALA A 246 11.92 -12.73 -2.99
C ALA A 246 13.00 -13.15 -1.97
N LEU A 247 13.33 -14.43 -1.89
CA LEU A 247 14.41 -14.93 -1.02
C LEU A 247 15.76 -14.33 -1.39
N ILE A 248 16.10 -14.25 -2.69
CA ILE A 248 17.32 -13.61 -3.17
C ILE A 248 17.33 -12.13 -2.76
N MET A 249 16.23 -11.39 -2.95
CA MET A 249 16.11 -9.99 -2.56
C MET A 249 16.26 -9.79 -1.04
N GLY A 250 15.60 -10.62 -0.25
CA GLY A 250 15.67 -10.58 1.21
C GLY A 250 17.08 -10.83 1.73
N CYS A 251 17.73 -11.87 1.23
CA CYS A 251 19.11 -12.19 1.57
C CYS A 251 20.08 -11.11 1.09
N TYR A 252 19.90 -10.57 -0.11
CA TYR A 252 20.73 -9.48 -0.64
C TYR A 252 20.64 -8.23 0.24
N GLN A 253 19.42 -7.83 0.60
CA GLN A 253 19.20 -6.65 1.42
C GLN A 253 19.67 -6.83 2.87
N ARG A 254 19.60 -8.04 3.42
CA ARG A 254 20.00 -8.33 4.80
C ARG A 254 21.50 -8.53 4.97
N PHE A 255 22.13 -9.28 4.08
CA PHE A 255 23.51 -9.76 4.26
C PHE A 255 24.55 -9.10 3.34
N LEU A 256 24.18 -8.83 2.06
CA LEU A 256 25.17 -8.31 1.11
C LEU A 256 25.24 -6.76 1.10
N ARG A 257 24.07 -6.11 1.00
CA ARG A 257 24.00 -4.65 0.85
C ARG A 257 22.89 -4.02 1.70
N PRO A 258 23.03 -4.00 3.04
CA PRO A 258 22.03 -3.42 3.93
C PRO A 258 21.77 -1.94 3.59
N GLY A 259 20.47 -1.57 3.51
CA GLY A 259 20.03 -0.19 3.27
C GLY A 259 20.08 0.29 1.82
N ARG A 260 20.58 -0.51 0.87
CA ARG A 260 20.61 -0.16 -0.56
C ARG A 260 19.35 -0.58 -1.30
N VAL A 261 18.22 0.06 -0.96
CA VAL A 261 16.89 -0.29 -1.50
C VAL A 261 16.83 -0.17 -3.03
N ILE A 262 17.47 0.84 -3.64
CA ILE A 262 17.44 1.05 -5.09
C ILE A 262 18.11 -0.12 -5.84
N GLU A 263 19.26 -0.60 -5.35
CA GLU A 263 19.94 -1.76 -5.95
C GLU A 263 19.06 -3.01 -5.88
N THR A 264 18.43 -3.25 -4.72
CA THR A 264 17.49 -4.36 -4.54
C THR A 264 16.26 -4.23 -5.43
N THR A 265 15.77 -3.00 -5.64
CA THR A 265 14.65 -2.70 -6.55
C THR A 265 15.00 -3.07 -7.99
N LEU A 266 16.15 -2.63 -8.47
CA LEU A 266 16.61 -2.93 -9.82
C LEU A 266 16.83 -4.43 -10.01
N LEU A 267 17.45 -5.10 -9.05
CA LEU A 267 17.64 -6.56 -9.06
C LEU A 267 16.29 -7.27 -9.15
N GLY A 268 15.35 -6.93 -8.28
CA GLY A 268 14.03 -7.52 -8.26
C GLY A 268 13.24 -7.26 -9.54
N PHE A 269 13.32 -6.06 -10.09
CA PHE A 269 12.66 -5.71 -11.34
C PHE A 269 13.22 -6.51 -12.53
N VAL A 270 14.54 -6.59 -12.66
CA VAL A 270 15.18 -7.37 -13.71
C VAL A 270 14.82 -8.85 -13.62
N LEU A 271 14.90 -9.43 -12.41
CA LEU A 271 14.55 -10.83 -12.20
C LEU A 271 13.07 -11.09 -12.49
N LEU A 272 12.18 -10.14 -12.14
CA LEU A 272 10.75 -10.25 -12.45
C LEU A 272 10.46 -10.20 -13.95
N VAL A 273 11.12 -9.31 -14.69
CA VAL A 273 10.97 -9.25 -16.16
C VAL A 273 11.48 -10.54 -16.81
N LEU A 274 12.63 -11.03 -16.35
CA LEU A 274 13.18 -12.31 -16.82
C LEU A 274 12.23 -13.48 -16.52
N ASP A 275 11.62 -13.50 -15.34
CA ASP A 275 10.62 -14.50 -14.95
C ASP A 275 9.40 -14.48 -15.86
N ILE A 276 8.84 -13.31 -16.16
CA ILE A 276 7.69 -13.17 -17.05
C ILE A 276 8.02 -13.69 -18.46
N VAL A 277 9.20 -13.34 -18.98
CA VAL A 277 9.65 -13.80 -20.31
C VAL A 277 9.92 -15.30 -20.31
N ALA A 278 10.61 -15.80 -19.29
CA ALA A 278 10.90 -17.22 -19.11
C ALA A 278 9.61 -18.04 -18.98
N GLY A 279 8.64 -17.56 -18.24
CA GLY A 279 7.34 -18.21 -18.07
C GLY A 279 6.58 -18.36 -19.40
N GLY A 280 6.62 -17.32 -20.26
CA GLY A 280 6.06 -17.38 -21.60
C GLY A 280 6.76 -18.42 -22.49
N TRP A 281 8.09 -18.49 -22.41
CA TRP A 281 8.87 -19.47 -23.14
C TRP A 281 8.62 -20.91 -22.64
N ILE A 282 8.59 -21.12 -21.33
CA ILE A 282 8.30 -22.41 -20.68
C ILE A 282 6.90 -22.89 -21.07
N ALA A 283 5.90 -22.01 -21.08
CA ALA A 283 4.55 -22.34 -21.50
C ALA A 283 4.45 -22.79 -22.97
N SER A 284 5.40 -22.38 -23.84
CA SER A 284 5.46 -22.79 -25.23
C SER A 284 6.04 -24.20 -25.44
N ILE A 285 6.70 -24.80 -24.45
CA ILE A 285 7.31 -26.13 -24.54
C ILE A 285 6.38 -27.16 -23.83
N PRO A 286 5.65 -28.01 -24.56
CA PRO A 286 4.63 -28.88 -23.99
C PRO A 286 5.11 -29.79 -22.86
N ALA A 287 6.33 -30.35 -22.98
CA ALA A 287 6.91 -31.23 -21.97
C ALA A 287 7.19 -30.51 -20.64
N VAL A 288 7.59 -29.24 -20.69
CA VAL A 288 7.88 -28.43 -19.49
C VAL A 288 6.60 -27.81 -18.96
N ALA A 289 5.72 -27.34 -19.84
CA ALA A 289 4.42 -26.78 -19.48
C ALA A 289 3.58 -27.79 -18.67
N ALA A 290 3.66 -29.08 -19.00
CA ALA A 290 2.94 -30.14 -18.27
C ALA A 290 3.30 -30.19 -16.78
N VAL A 291 4.54 -29.86 -16.41
CA VAL A 291 4.99 -29.83 -14.98
C VAL A 291 4.32 -28.71 -14.21
N PHE A 292 4.01 -27.59 -14.88
CA PHE A 292 3.39 -26.41 -14.28
C PHE A 292 1.87 -26.33 -14.54
N THR A 293 1.30 -27.34 -15.19
CA THR A 293 -0.15 -27.47 -15.37
C THR A 293 -0.72 -28.19 -14.15
N LEU A 294 -1.11 -27.41 -13.14
CA LEU A 294 -1.67 -27.92 -11.89
C LEU A 294 -3.19 -27.84 -11.90
N ASP A 295 -3.83 -28.87 -11.37
CA ASP A 295 -5.27 -28.84 -11.16
C ASP A 295 -5.66 -27.96 -9.94
N ALA A 296 -6.95 -27.68 -9.78
CA ALA A 296 -7.43 -26.82 -8.71
C ALA A 296 -7.08 -27.37 -7.31
N LYS A 297 -7.07 -28.71 -7.13
CA LYS A 297 -6.75 -29.35 -5.84
C LYS A 297 -5.27 -29.21 -5.52
N GLN A 298 -4.41 -29.44 -6.50
CA GLN A 298 -2.96 -29.28 -6.36
C GLN A 298 -2.60 -27.83 -6.03
N LEU A 299 -3.26 -26.87 -6.67
CA LEU A 299 -3.09 -25.44 -6.39
C LEU A 299 -3.53 -25.07 -4.97
N VAL A 300 -4.66 -25.60 -4.48
CA VAL A 300 -5.09 -25.40 -3.08
C VAL A 300 -4.02 -25.90 -2.13
N ILE A 301 -3.51 -27.13 -2.33
CA ILE A 301 -2.48 -27.73 -1.47
C ILE A 301 -1.21 -26.88 -1.49
N ALA A 302 -0.76 -26.48 -2.69
CA ALA A 302 0.42 -25.63 -2.85
C ALA A 302 0.28 -24.29 -2.15
N LEU A 303 -0.90 -23.63 -2.25
CA LEU A 303 -1.18 -22.37 -1.57
C LEU A 303 -1.22 -22.51 -0.05
N VAL A 304 -1.79 -23.61 0.48
CA VAL A 304 -1.81 -23.88 1.93
C VAL A 304 -0.40 -24.09 2.45
N ILE A 305 0.41 -24.91 1.78
CA ILE A 305 1.82 -25.15 2.15
C ILE A 305 2.59 -23.83 2.11
N TYR A 306 2.45 -23.05 1.04
CA TYR A 306 3.08 -21.75 0.91
C TYR A 306 2.66 -20.80 2.04
N SER A 307 1.36 -20.69 2.33
CA SER A 307 0.85 -19.79 3.37
C SER A 307 1.38 -20.17 4.75
N PHE A 308 1.46 -21.47 5.04
CA PHE A 308 2.05 -21.97 6.28
C PHE A 308 3.54 -21.62 6.38
N ALA A 309 4.30 -21.88 5.31
CA ALA A 309 5.72 -21.55 5.26
C ALA A 309 5.95 -20.04 5.40
N ALA A 310 5.16 -19.21 4.71
CA ALA A 310 5.25 -17.76 4.79
C ALA A 310 4.93 -17.23 6.20
N ALA A 311 3.98 -17.84 6.91
CA ALA A 311 3.64 -17.46 8.28
C ALA A 311 4.70 -17.91 9.31
N ALA A 312 5.41 -19.01 9.04
CA ALA A 312 6.42 -19.57 9.94
C ALA A 312 7.80 -18.90 9.79
N LEU A 313 8.10 -18.36 8.60
CA LEU A 313 9.37 -17.71 8.31
C LEU A 313 9.39 -16.26 8.81
N PRO A 314 10.58 -15.71 9.15
CA PRO A 314 10.71 -14.31 9.48
C PRO A 314 10.23 -13.42 8.33
N HIS A 315 9.47 -12.36 8.64
CA HIS A 315 8.88 -11.47 7.63
C HIS A 315 9.90 -10.88 6.65
N TRP A 316 11.10 -10.53 7.13
CA TRP A 316 12.16 -9.96 6.29
C TRP A 316 12.69 -10.92 5.21
N LEU A 317 12.54 -12.23 5.41
CA LEU A 317 13.10 -13.22 4.50
C LEU A 317 12.22 -13.43 3.27
N LEU A 318 10.91 -13.56 3.45
CA LEU A 318 9.99 -13.92 2.37
C LEU A 318 8.88 -12.91 2.16
N VAL A 319 8.14 -12.55 3.21
CA VAL A 319 6.91 -11.75 3.08
C VAL A 319 7.25 -10.33 2.60
N THR A 320 8.15 -9.64 3.30
CA THR A 320 8.52 -8.25 2.98
C THR A 320 9.08 -8.08 1.56
N PRO A 321 10.08 -8.87 1.10
CA PRO A 321 10.60 -8.73 -0.26
C PRO A 321 9.58 -9.11 -1.34
N ARG A 322 8.71 -10.10 -1.06
CA ARG A 322 7.69 -10.54 -1.99
C ARG A 322 6.59 -9.50 -2.17
N ASP A 323 6.14 -8.89 -1.09
CA ASP A 323 5.16 -7.80 -1.14
C ASP A 323 5.72 -6.61 -1.91
N TYR A 324 7.00 -6.29 -1.68
CA TYR A 324 7.69 -5.25 -2.42
C TYR A 324 7.79 -5.57 -3.92
N LEU A 325 8.14 -6.80 -4.27
CA LEU A 325 8.17 -7.28 -5.65
C LEU A 325 6.78 -7.23 -6.32
N SER A 326 5.75 -7.66 -5.60
CA SER A 326 4.35 -7.56 -6.04
C SER A 326 3.94 -6.11 -6.33
N THR A 327 4.36 -5.18 -5.50
CA THR A 327 4.12 -3.74 -5.69
C THR A 327 4.80 -3.22 -6.94
N LEU A 328 6.04 -3.60 -7.21
CA LEU A 328 6.75 -3.22 -8.44
C LEU A 328 6.01 -3.69 -9.68
N MET A 329 5.53 -4.93 -9.67
CA MET A 329 4.75 -5.48 -10.77
C MET A 329 3.43 -4.74 -10.97
N LYS A 330 2.69 -4.48 -9.90
CA LYS A 330 1.39 -3.78 -9.95
C LYS A 330 1.53 -2.34 -10.43
N ILE A 331 2.50 -1.60 -9.90
CA ILE A 331 2.78 -0.22 -10.34
C ILE A 331 3.24 -0.21 -11.80
N GLY A 332 4.13 -1.13 -12.18
CA GLY A 332 4.57 -1.27 -13.57
C GLY A 332 3.39 -1.51 -14.51
N THR A 333 2.51 -2.43 -14.17
CA THR A 333 1.30 -2.73 -14.96
C THR A 333 0.36 -1.52 -15.05
N LEU A 334 0.15 -0.80 -13.94
CA LEU A 334 -0.68 0.41 -13.94
C LEU A 334 -0.08 1.51 -14.83
N VAL A 335 1.23 1.72 -14.77
CA VAL A 335 1.91 2.70 -15.64
C VAL A 335 1.78 2.32 -17.11
N LEU A 336 1.99 1.06 -17.45
CA LEU A 336 1.82 0.57 -18.82
C LEU A 336 0.37 0.71 -19.30
N LEU A 337 -0.60 0.44 -18.43
CA LEU A 337 -2.02 0.63 -18.72
C LEU A 337 -2.35 2.11 -19.00
N VAL A 338 -1.85 3.02 -18.17
CA VAL A 338 -2.03 4.46 -18.37
C VAL A 338 -1.42 4.92 -19.68
N ILE A 339 -0.21 4.48 -19.98
CA ILE A 339 0.46 4.76 -21.25
C ILE A 339 -0.37 4.22 -22.43
N GLY A 340 -0.86 2.98 -22.32
CA GLY A 340 -1.71 2.37 -23.34
C GLY A 340 -3.00 3.16 -23.60
N ILE A 341 -3.67 3.62 -22.53
CA ILE A 341 -4.88 4.47 -22.64
C ILE A 341 -4.59 5.81 -23.33
N ILE A 342 -3.41 6.38 -23.09
CA ILE A 342 -3.03 7.68 -23.70
C ILE A 342 -2.68 7.53 -25.17
N ILE A 343 -2.09 6.40 -25.57
CA ILE A 343 -1.64 6.15 -26.96
C ILE A 343 -2.78 5.63 -27.83
N ALA A 344 -3.72 4.87 -27.28
CA ALA A 344 -4.87 4.31 -28.01
C ALA A 344 -5.90 5.39 -28.36
#